data_22ed32427329bcfda35293093c58a81a
#
_entry.id   22ed32427329bcfda35293093c58a81a
#
_cell.length_a   1.000
_cell.length_b   1.000
_cell.length_c   1.000
_cell.angle_alpha   90.00
_cell.angle_beta   90.00
_cell.angle_gamma   90.00
#
_symmetry.space_group_name_H-M   'P 1'
#
loop_
_entity.id
_entity.type
_entity.pdbx_description
1 polymer ?
#
loop_
_entity_poly.entity_id
_entity_poly.type
_entity_poly.pdbx_seq_one_letter_code
_entity_poly.pdbx_strand_id
1 'polypeptide(L)'
;MEKKLTYRIRNWSEYNKALEQRGSITLWFSDETIKGWRENKSTGKKGRPRIYSADAILCVLMIRAVYHLPLRAVRGFVSSLITLLALGLPVPCYTRICRRAKELGQELTKLSRKRPTDIVFDSTGVKVYGEGEWKVRQHGKAKRRTWRKIHLSVCPDSHEVMLSELTLSNKADDLVASQMIPKLPKSVKTTYGDGAYDRQAFYRSSYVRGIDPVVPPRRGGRLSQETDKPWMKKRNDNLKVIQGLGGDDEARQLWKKLSGYHRRSLAETAMYRFKRSFGGDFRSRKLDYQRAELYAKSLAMNKMTELGMPQGQWVLT
;
A
#
# COMPACT_ATOMS: atom_id res chain seq x y z
N MET A 1 20.83 -11.45 36.63
CA MET A 1 20.62 -10.67 35.39
C MET A 1 19.31 -11.12 34.79
N GLU A 2 18.37 -10.22 34.65
CA GLU A 2 17.13 -10.54 33.94
C GLU A 2 17.43 -10.78 32.47
N LYS A 3 17.08 -11.96 31.97
CA LYS A 3 17.23 -12.32 30.55
C LYS A 3 16.30 -11.45 29.72
N LYS A 4 16.86 -10.64 28.83
CA LYS A 4 16.10 -9.73 27.98
C LYS A 4 15.82 -10.40 26.62
N LEU A 5 14.56 -10.35 26.19
CA LEU A 5 14.18 -10.80 24.84
C LEU A 5 14.68 -9.79 23.80
N THR A 6 15.55 -10.26 22.90
CA THR A 6 16.06 -9.47 21.75
C THR A 6 15.63 -10.09 20.43
N TYR A 7 15.30 -9.23 19.45
CA TYR A 7 14.91 -9.68 18.13
C TYR A 7 16.15 -9.80 17.25
N ARG A 8 16.46 -10.99 16.73
CA ARG A 8 17.60 -11.25 15.82
C ARG A 8 17.14 -11.72 14.46
N ILE A 9 17.72 -11.17 13.41
CA ILE A 9 17.50 -11.60 12.02
C ILE A 9 18.36 -12.84 11.77
N ARG A 10 17.74 -13.91 11.29
CA ARG A 10 18.41 -15.21 11.00
C ARG A 10 19.01 -15.28 9.60
N ASN A 11 18.32 -14.69 8.63
CA ASN A 11 18.67 -14.75 7.21
C ASN A 11 19.41 -13.49 6.74
N TRP A 12 20.35 -12.98 7.53
CA TRP A 12 21.00 -11.69 7.27
C TRP A 12 21.73 -11.66 5.92
N SER A 13 22.45 -12.73 5.56
CA SER A 13 23.17 -12.84 4.27
C SER A 13 22.22 -12.74 3.07
N GLU A 14 21.15 -13.52 3.09
CA GLU A 14 20.13 -13.53 2.03
C GLU A 14 19.39 -12.19 1.95
N TYR A 15 19.07 -11.62 3.10
CA TYR A 15 18.42 -10.31 3.17
C TYR A 15 19.31 -9.18 2.62
N ASN A 16 20.63 -9.20 2.90
CA ASN A 16 21.57 -8.24 2.31
C ASN A 16 21.62 -8.37 0.78
N LYS A 17 21.71 -9.57 0.24
CA LYS A 17 21.62 -9.80 -1.22
C LYS A 17 20.34 -9.22 -1.80
N ALA A 18 19.21 -9.42 -1.12
CA ALA A 18 17.94 -8.84 -1.54
C ALA A 18 17.96 -7.29 -1.49
N LEU A 19 18.63 -6.69 -0.51
CA LEU A 19 18.80 -5.23 -0.43
C LEU A 19 19.65 -4.69 -1.58
N GLU A 20 20.75 -5.34 -1.92
CA GLU A 20 21.61 -4.99 -3.07
C GLU A 20 20.84 -5.10 -4.39
N GLN A 21 20.09 -6.19 -4.57
CA GLN A 21 19.29 -6.41 -5.77
C GLN A 21 18.20 -5.36 -5.98
N ARG A 22 17.69 -4.70 -4.93
CA ARG A 22 16.74 -3.58 -5.08
C ARG A 22 17.31 -2.42 -5.88
N GLY A 23 18.64 -2.23 -5.87
CA GLY A 23 19.35 -1.25 -6.68
C GLY A 23 19.63 -1.72 -8.11
N SER A 24 19.45 -3.00 -8.42
CA SER A 24 19.74 -3.55 -9.75
C SER A 24 18.76 -3.01 -10.79
N ILE A 25 19.31 -2.51 -11.88
CA ILE A 25 18.52 -2.00 -13.01
C ILE A 25 17.76 -3.15 -13.71
N THR A 26 18.35 -4.33 -13.79
CA THR A 26 17.78 -5.51 -14.45
C THR A 26 16.50 -6.01 -13.76
N LEU A 27 16.35 -5.77 -12.46
CA LEU A 27 15.12 -6.08 -11.74
C LEU A 27 13.87 -5.46 -12.37
N TRP A 28 14.02 -4.25 -12.94
CA TRP A 28 12.89 -3.48 -13.47
C TRP A 28 12.56 -3.82 -14.91
N PHE A 29 13.50 -4.43 -15.64
CA PHE A 29 13.35 -4.93 -17.03
C PHE A 29 13.30 -6.45 -17.05
N SER A 30 12.25 -7.05 -16.44
CA SER A 30 12.07 -8.50 -16.52
C SER A 30 11.74 -8.94 -17.96
N ASP A 31 12.04 -10.21 -18.27
CA ASP A 31 11.73 -10.80 -19.58
C ASP A 31 10.26 -10.66 -19.97
N GLU A 32 9.35 -10.81 -18.98
CA GLU A 32 7.93 -10.61 -19.22
C GLU A 32 7.60 -9.17 -19.60
N THR A 33 8.25 -8.20 -18.95
CA THR A 33 8.09 -6.78 -19.26
C THR A 33 8.62 -6.47 -20.66
N ILE A 34 9.77 -7.04 -21.04
CA ILE A 34 10.38 -6.87 -22.36
C ILE A 34 9.49 -7.47 -23.45
N LYS A 35 9.05 -8.74 -23.29
CA LYS A 35 8.13 -9.42 -24.20
C LYS A 35 6.79 -8.70 -24.33
N GLY A 36 6.26 -8.20 -23.20
CA GLY A 36 4.99 -7.47 -23.13
C GLY A 36 5.11 -5.97 -23.41
N TRP A 37 6.24 -5.44 -23.91
CA TRP A 37 6.47 -4.00 -24.07
C TRP A 37 5.51 -3.31 -25.04
N ARG A 38 5.22 -3.97 -26.16
CA ARG A 38 4.33 -3.45 -27.19
C ARG A 38 2.87 -3.83 -26.88
N GLU A 39 1.95 -2.93 -27.21
CA GLU A 39 0.52 -3.21 -27.13
C GLU A 39 0.09 -4.09 -28.32
N ASN A 40 -0.33 -5.30 -28.00
CA ASN A 40 -0.79 -6.26 -29.02
C ASN A 40 -2.32 -6.29 -29.17
N LYS A 41 -3.05 -5.60 -28.28
CA LYS A 41 -4.52 -5.60 -28.28
C LYS A 41 -5.05 -4.34 -28.94
N SER A 42 -5.94 -4.52 -29.92
CA SER A 42 -6.73 -3.41 -30.46
C SER A 42 -7.67 -2.89 -29.38
N THR A 43 -7.73 -1.58 -29.19
CA THR A 43 -8.64 -0.96 -28.23
C THR A 43 -10.07 -0.78 -28.77
N GLY A 44 -10.30 -1.08 -30.07
CA GLY A 44 -11.58 -0.81 -30.76
C GLY A 44 -11.93 0.69 -30.89
N LYS A 45 -11.13 1.59 -30.33
CA LYS A 45 -11.38 3.03 -30.38
C LYS A 45 -10.81 3.62 -31.68
N LYS A 46 -11.53 4.56 -32.27
CA LYS A 46 -11.03 5.33 -33.41
C LYS A 46 -9.73 6.07 -33.06
N GLY A 47 -8.78 6.13 -34.00
CA GLY A 47 -7.50 6.83 -33.84
C GLY A 47 -6.29 5.92 -33.98
N ARG A 48 -5.08 6.50 -33.80
CA ARG A 48 -3.82 5.76 -33.91
C ARG A 48 -3.70 4.68 -32.84
N PRO A 49 -3.39 3.42 -33.18
CA PRO A 49 -3.23 2.33 -32.21
C PRO A 49 -2.22 2.65 -31.10
N ARG A 50 -2.42 2.06 -29.94
CA ARG A 50 -1.47 2.15 -28.83
C ARG A 50 -0.21 1.37 -29.20
N ILE A 51 0.97 1.97 -28.97
CA ILE A 51 2.26 1.32 -29.22
C ILE A 51 2.76 0.61 -27.97
N TYR A 52 2.51 1.20 -26.80
CA TYR A 52 3.04 0.74 -25.52
C TYR A 52 1.94 0.09 -24.67
N SER A 53 2.26 -1.06 -24.11
CA SER A 53 1.39 -1.75 -23.17
C SER A 53 1.26 -1.00 -21.84
N ALA A 54 0.35 -1.44 -21.00
CA ALA A 54 0.25 -0.97 -19.62
C ALA A 54 1.54 -1.30 -18.83
N ASP A 55 2.10 -2.49 -19.04
CA ASP A 55 3.30 -2.98 -18.35
C ASP A 55 4.54 -2.15 -18.71
N ALA A 56 4.70 -1.76 -19.97
CA ALA A 56 5.78 -0.85 -20.41
C ALA A 56 5.69 0.50 -19.68
N ILE A 57 4.50 1.08 -19.59
CA ILE A 57 4.32 2.36 -18.89
C ILE A 57 4.54 2.21 -17.38
N LEU A 58 4.06 1.12 -16.77
CA LEU A 58 4.28 0.83 -15.37
C LEU A 58 5.75 0.60 -15.04
N CYS A 59 6.49 -0.12 -15.89
CA CYS A 59 7.94 -0.28 -15.77
C CYS A 59 8.63 1.10 -15.69
N VAL A 60 8.35 2.00 -16.64
CA VAL A 60 8.92 3.35 -16.65
C VAL A 60 8.53 4.15 -15.42
N LEU A 61 7.29 4.02 -14.94
CA LEU A 61 6.82 4.70 -13.72
C LEU A 61 7.46 4.13 -12.45
N MET A 62 7.70 2.81 -12.38
CA MET A 62 8.43 2.18 -11.27
C MET A 62 9.89 2.65 -11.24
N ILE A 63 10.58 2.66 -12.37
CA ILE A 63 11.95 3.20 -12.49
C ILE A 63 11.98 4.66 -12.04
N ARG A 64 11.01 5.47 -12.50
CA ARG A 64 10.87 6.86 -12.06
C ARG A 64 10.75 6.98 -10.55
N ALA A 65 9.96 6.11 -9.93
CA ALA A 65 9.71 6.13 -8.49
C ALA A 65 10.94 5.70 -7.68
N VAL A 66 11.60 4.62 -8.09
CA VAL A 66 12.75 4.01 -7.39
C VAL A 66 13.98 4.91 -7.46
N TYR A 67 14.29 5.44 -8.65
CA TYR A 67 15.46 6.30 -8.86
C TYR A 67 15.14 7.80 -8.72
N HIS A 68 13.94 8.15 -8.24
CA HIS A 68 13.53 9.53 -7.99
C HIS A 68 13.71 10.48 -9.18
N LEU A 69 13.54 10.00 -10.41
CA LEU A 69 13.80 10.77 -11.62
C LEU A 69 12.65 11.72 -11.98
N PRO A 70 12.93 12.93 -12.49
CA PRO A 70 11.95 13.75 -13.20
C PRO A 70 11.41 13.04 -14.44
N LEU A 71 10.18 13.38 -14.88
CA LEU A 71 9.52 12.67 -15.97
C LEU A 71 10.29 12.70 -17.31
N ARG A 72 11.02 13.80 -17.60
CA ARG A 72 11.88 13.86 -18.79
C ARG A 72 13.17 13.08 -18.62
N ALA A 73 13.77 13.12 -17.42
CA ALA A 73 14.99 12.38 -17.13
C ALA A 73 14.76 10.85 -17.17
N VAL A 74 13.61 10.34 -16.68
CA VAL A 74 13.32 8.91 -16.77
C VAL A 74 13.24 8.43 -18.22
N ARG A 75 12.73 9.24 -19.14
CA ARG A 75 12.74 8.89 -20.57
C ARG A 75 14.16 8.72 -21.10
N GLY A 76 15.08 9.65 -20.79
CA GLY A 76 16.50 9.54 -21.18
C GLY A 76 17.16 8.32 -20.55
N PHE A 77 16.94 8.09 -19.26
CA PHE A 77 17.46 6.94 -18.51
C PHE A 77 17.01 5.61 -19.14
N VAL A 78 15.71 5.45 -19.40
CA VAL A 78 15.15 4.25 -20.06
C VAL A 78 15.68 4.09 -21.47
N SER A 79 15.86 5.20 -22.23
CA SER A 79 16.45 5.15 -23.56
C SER A 79 17.88 4.60 -23.53
N SER A 80 18.71 5.09 -22.60
CA SER A 80 20.08 4.59 -22.43
C SER A 80 20.12 3.11 -22.05
N LEU A 81 19.24 2.67 -21.16
CA LEU A 81 19.17 1.26 -20.77
C LEU A 81 18.76 0.35 -21.93
N ILE A 82 17.75 0.72 -22.70
CA ILE A 82 17.30 -0.06 -23.86
C ILE A 82 18.41 -0.17 -24.89
N THR A 83 19.21 0.91 -25.09
CA THR A 83 20.37 0.88 -25.96
C THR A 83 21.50 0.02 -25.44
N LEU A 84 21.86 0.17 -24.14
CA LEU A 84 22.93 -0.62 -23.50
C LEU A 84 22.62 -2.11 -23.47
N LEU A 85 21.35 -2.48 -23.25
CA LEU A 85 20.89 -3.86 -23.23
C LEU A 85 20.54 -4.42 -24.62
N ALA A 86 20.76 -3.64 -25.68
CA ALA A 86 20.46 -4.01 -27.07
C ALA A 86 19.04 -4.56 -27.31
N LEU A 87 18.02 -4.04 -26.57
CA LEU A 87 16.67 -4.60 -26.58
C LEU A 87 15.84 -4.24 -27.84
N GLY A 88 16.24 -3.24 -28.63
CA GLY A 88 15.49 -2.81 -29.81
C GLY A 88 14.07 -2.32 -29.54
N LEU A 89 13.77 -1.89 -28.32
CA LEU A 89 12.45 -1.47 -27.91
C LEU A 89 12.23 0.03 -28.12
N PRO A 90 11.02 0.46 -28.55
CA PRO A 90 10.71 1.89 -28.63
C PRO A 90 10.56 2.50 -27.23
N VAL A 91 11.02 3.74 -27.05
CA VAL A 91 10.93 4.47 -25.77
C VAL A 91 9.74 5.43 -25.79
N PRO A 92 8.80 5.37 -24.85
CA PRO A 92 7.69 6.30 -24.81
C PRO A 92 8.18 7.72 -24.48
N CYS A 93 7.68 8.73 -25.21
CA CYS A 93 7.96 10.11 -24.88
C CYS A 93 7.28 10.52 -23.56
N TYR A 94 7.82 11.53 -22.89
CA TYR A 94 7.34 11.97 -21.57
C TYR A 94 5.85 12.36 -21.56
N THR A 95 5.34 12.94 -22.65
CA THR A 95 3.92 13.29 -22.76
C THR A 95 3.03 12.06 -22.83
N ARG A 96 3.49 11.00 -23.50
CA ARG A 96 2.78 9.72 -23.58
C ARG A 96 2.80 9.00 -22.23
N ILE A 97 3.95 8.95 -21.56
CA ILE A 97 4.05 8.43 -20.18
C ILE A 97 3.02 9.15 -19.29
N CYS A 98 2.97 10.48 -19.36
CA CYS A 98 2.05 11.28 -18.55
C CYS A 98 0.58 10.93 -18.85
N ARG A 99 0.16 10.93 -20.14
CA ARG A 99 -1.24 10.63 -20.51
C ARG A 99 -1.65 9.22 -20.08
N ARG A 100 -0.80 8.22 -20.33
CA ARG A 100 -1.07 6.82 -19.94
C ARG A 100 -1.08 6.63 -18.44
N ALA A 101 -0.22 7.33 -17.69
CA ALA A 101 -0.26 7.31 -16.23
C ALA A 101 -1.62 7.73 -15.67
N LYS A 102 -2.28 8.74 -16.27
CA LYS A 102 -3.63 9.14 -15.86
C LYS A 102 -4.64 8.00 -16.00
N GLU A 103 -4.65 7.34 -17.17
CA GLU A 103 -5.55 6.22 -17.46
C GLU A 103 -5.31 5.06 -16.46
N LEU A 104 -4.05 4.66 -16.27
CA LEU A 104 -3.69 3.59 -15.34
C LEU A 104 -4.07 3.89 -13.90
N GLY A 105 -3.96 5.14 -13.46
CA GLY A 105 -4.34 5.55 -12.10
C GLY A 105 -5.84 5.48 -11.82
N GLN A 106 -6.67 5.41 -12.85
CA GLN A 106 -8.13 5.23 -12.72
C GLN A 106 -8.55 3.76 -12.76
N GLU A 107 -7.83 2.94 -13.53
CA GLU A 107 -8.22 1.55 -13.82
C GLU A 107 -7.64 0.54 -12.83
N LEU A 108 -6.44 0.82 -12.28
CA LEU A 108 -5.66 -0.16 -11.54
C LEU A 108 -5.69 0.07 -10.03
N THR A 109 -6.22 -0.91 -9.30
CA THR A 109 -6.22 -0.90 -7.83
C THR A 109 -5.60 -2.16 -7.25
N LYS A 110 -5.66 -3.29 -7.98
CA LYS A 110 -5.16 -4.59 -7.51
C LYS A 110 -3.66 -4.73 -7.81
N LEU A 111 -2.85 -4.97 -6.78
CA LEU A 111 -1.39 -4.94 -6.84
C LEU A 111 -0.73 -6.31 -6.77
N SER A 112 -1.43 -7.32 -6.23
CA SER A 112 -0.90 -8.68 -6.08
C SER A 112 -1.92 -9.71 -6.55
N ARG A 113 -1.41 -10.84 -7.06
CA ARG A 113 -2.21 -12.02 -7.45
C ARG A 113 -2.26 -13.07 -6.35
N LYS A 114 -1.58 -12.87 -5.24
CA LYS A 114 -1.60 -13.78 -4.10
C LYS A 114 -3.00 -13.92 -3.49
N ARG A 115 -3.22 -15.00 -2.79
CA ARG A 115 -4.49 -15.34 -2.13
C ARG A 115 -4.29 -15.44 -0.62
N PRO A 116 -4.06 -14.30 0.06
CA PRO A 116 -3.89 -14.30 1.51
C PRO A 116 -5.19 -14.64 2.23
N THR A 117 -5.07 -15.14 3.44
CA THR A 117 -6.20 -15.34 4.38
C THR A 117 -6.42 -14.12 5.25
N ASP A 118 -5.36 -13.37 5.51
CA ASP A 118 -5.36 -12.23 6.42
C ASP A 118 -4.93 -10.94 5.73
N ILE A 119 -5.57 -9.85 6.08
CA ILE A 119 -5.25 -8.52 5.55
C ILE A 119 -5.20 -7.51 6.68
N VAL A 120 -4.20 -6.66 6.67
CA VAL A 120 -4.09 -5.52 7.57
C VAL A 120 -4.35 -4.23 6.81
N PHE A 121 -5.23 -3.38 7.34
CA PHE A 121 -5.49 -2.04 6.83
C PHE A 121 -4.75 -1.00 7.66
N ASP A 122 -4.16 -0.02 6.97
CA ASP A 122 -3.61 1.16 7.60
C ASP A 122 -3.61 2.35 6.64
N SER A 123 -3.51 3.55 7.18
CA SER A 123 -3.45 4.78 6.39
C SER A 123 -2.34 5.71 6.87
N THR A 124 -1.81 6.51 5.94
CA THR A 124 -0.80 7.51 6.30
C THR A 124 -0.93 8.77 5.47
N GLY A 125 -0.64 9.90 6.10
CA GLY A 125 -0.55 11.18 5.41
C GLY A 125 0.72 11.28 4.57
N VAL A 126 0.58 11.85 3.37
CA VAL A 126 1.67 12.19 2.46
C VAL A 126 1.51 13.61 1.92
N LYS A 127 2.61 14.29 1.69
CA LYS A 127 2.61 15.66 1.17
C LYS A 127 2.47 15.66 -0.35
N VAL A 128 1.94 16.74 -0.90
CA VAL A 128 2.02 17.03 -2.34
C VAL A 128 3.18 17.98 -2.57
N TYR A 129 4.14 17.56 -3.41
CA TYR A 129 5.32 18.35 -3.73
C TYR A 129 4.95 19.69 -4.41
N GLY A 130 5.64 20.77 -4.04
CA GLY A 130 5.59 22.05 -4.72
C GLY A 130 4.51 23.03 -4.28
N GLU A 131 3.62 22.67 -3.35
CA GLU A 131 2.69 23.63 -2.75
C GLU A 131 3.11 23.97 -1.31
N GLY A 132 3.95 25.00 -1.20
CA GLY A 132 3.93 25.81 0.00
C GLY A 132 5.03 25.65 1.03
N GLU A 133 6.01 24.76 0.97
CA GLU A 133 7.06 24.73 2.02
C GLU A 133 7.90 25.99 2.03
N TRP A 134 8.33 26.45 0.87
CA TRP A 134 9.09 27.70 0.76
C TRP A 134 8.22 28.93 1.04
N LYS A 135 7.00 28.97 0.53
CA LYS A 135 6.05 30.07 0.75
C LYS A 135 5.51 30.13 2.18
N VAL A 136 5.37 29.00 2.87
CA VAL A 136 5.00 28.93 4.30
C VAL A 136 6.13 29.44 5.18
N ARG A 137 7.39 29.19 4.81
CA ARG A 137 8.56 29.73 5.52
C ARG A 137 8.68 31.25 5.37
N GLN A 138 8.34 31.79 4.19
CA GLN A 138 8.43 33.24 3.93
C GLN A 138 7.20 34.06 4.34
N HIS A 139 5.99 33.49 4.22
CA HIS A 139 4.73 34.23 4.34
C HIS A 139 3.81 33.75 5.47
N GLY A 140 4.31 32.97 6.44
CA GLY A 140 3.56 32.55 7.62
C GLY A 140 2.49 31.46 7.36
N LYS A 141 1.68 31.18 8.39
CA LYS A 141 0.72 30.04 8.45
C LYS A 141 -0.45 30.09 7.43
N ALA A 142 -0.56 31.12 6.60
CA ALA A 142 -1.72 31.36 5.73
C ALA A 142 -1.84 30.42 4.52
N LYS A 143 -0.77 29.74 4.10
CA LYS A 143 -0.82 28.79 2.97
C LYS A 143 -0.82 27.35 3.47
N ARG A 144 -2.00 26.72 3.46
CA ARG A 144 -2.20 25.33 3.83
C ARG A 144 -1.37 24.40 2.95
N ARG A 145 -0.55 23.53 3.58
CA ARG A 145 0.10 22.40 2.92
C ARG A 145 -0.97 21.45 2.40
N THR A 146 -0.86 21.05 1.13
CA THR A 146 -1.78 20.08 0.57
C THR A 146 -1.33 18.67 0.96
N TRP A 147 -2.20 17.98 1.68
CA TRP A 147 -1.99 16.60 2.10
C TRP A 147 -2.92 15.67 1.33
N ARG A 148 -2.43 14.47 1.12
CA ARG A 148 -3.20 13.32 0.67
C ARG A 148 -3.10 12.23 1.72
N LYS A 149 -4.02 11.29 1.68
CA LYS A 149 -3.98 10.11 2.53
C LYS A 149 -3.84 8.87 1.65
N ILE A 150 -2.85 8.05 1.95
CA ILE A 150 -2.64 6.73 1.36
C ILE A 150 -3.31 5.72 2.27
N HIS A 151 -4.09 4.82 1.69
CA HIS A 151 -4.66 3.66 2.36
C HIS A 151 -4.08 2.42 1.71
N LEU A 152 -3.51 1.52 2.50
CA LEU A 152 -2.97 0.25 2.05
C LEU A 152 -3.69 -0.91 2.71
N SER A 153 -3.93 -1.96 1.95
CA SER A 153 -4.23 -3.29 2.47
C SER A 153 -3.01 -4.18 2.24
N VAL A 154 -2.49 -4.76 3.29
CA VAL A 154 -1.23 -5.49 3.30
C VAL A 154 -1.45 -6.91 3.79
N CYS A 155 -0.86 -7.90 3.12
CA CYS A 155 -0.79 -9.27 3.63
C CYS A 155 0.26 -9.34 4.74
N PRO A 156 -0.11 -9.74 5.98
CA PRO A 156 0.86 -9.81 7.07
C PRO A 156 1.91 -10.91 6.90
N ASP A 157 1.62 -11.97 6.15
CA ASP A 157 2.54 -13.09 5.96
C ASP A 157 3.55 -12.82 4.85
N SER A 158 3.11 -12.28 3.72
CA SER A 158 4.00 -12.00 2.58
C SER A 158 4.54 -10.58 2.55
N HIS A 159 4.03 -9.67 3.41
CA HIS A 159 4.34 -8.24 3.42
C HIS A 159 4.02 -7.50 2.10
N GLU A 160 3.24 -8.12 1.21
CA GLU A 160 2.83 -7.48 -0.03
C GLU A 160 1.63 -6.57 0.15
N VAL A 161 1.65 -5.46 -0.57
CA VAL A 161 0.47 -4.60 -0.72
C VAL A 161 -0.50 -5.25 -1.69
N MET A 162 -1.70 -5.53 -1.22
CA MET A 162 -2.76 -6.15 -2.04
C MET A 162 -3.57 -5.11 -2.80
N LEU A 163 -3.92 -4.01 -2.13
CA LEU A 163 -4.63 -2.87 -2.70
C LEU A 163 -4.02 -1.57 -2.16
N SER A 164 -4.07 -0.53 -2.97
CA SER A 164 -3.74 0.83 -2.54
C SER A 164 -4.80 1.82 -3.03
N GLU A 165 -5.13 2.81 -2.20
CA GLU A 165 -6.07 3.88 -2.56
C GLU A 165 -5.52 5.23 -2.09
N LEU A 166 -5.77 6.27 -2.89
CA LEU A 166 -5.37 7.63 -2.58
C LEU A 166 -6.58 8.53 -2.45
N THR A 167 -6.66 9.22 -1.32
CA THR A 167 -7.78 10.13 -1.05
C THR A 167 -7.29 11.52 -0.62
N LEU A 168 -8.23 12.44 -0.52
CA LEU A 168 -8.03 13.69 0.18
C LEU A 168 -7.86 13.41 1.68
N SER A 169 -7.15 14.29 2.39
CA SER A 169 -6.83 14.12 3.82
C SER A 169 -8.04 14.04 4.75
N ASN A 170 -9.20 14.57 4.31
CA ASN A 170 -10.44 14.60 5.09
C ASN A 170 -11.29 13.31 4.99
N LYS A 171 -10.89 12.34 4.19
CA LYS A 171 -11.63 11.07 4.08
C LYS A 171 -11.34 10.17 5.28
N ALA A 172 -12.40 9.60 5.85
CA ALA A 172 -12.31 8.69 6.99
C ALA A 172 -11.77 7.31 6.53
N ASP A 173 -10.93 6.70 7.36
CA ASP A 173 -10.22 5.45 7.03
C ASP A 173 -11.14 4.26 6.89
N ASP A 174 -12.15 4.16 7.76
CA ASP A 174 -13.17 3.13 7.75
C ASP A 174 -14.00 3.14 6.45
N LEU A 175 -14.36 4.32 5.94
CA LEU A 175 -15.12 4.46 4.69
C LEU A 175 -14.28 3.99 3.49
N VAL A 176 -13.01 4.36 3.45
CA VAL A 176 -12.13 3.93 2.34
C VAL A 176 -11.87 2.43 2.41
N ALA A 177 -11.55 1.90 3.59
CA ALA A 177 -11.37 0.46 3.76
C ALA A 177 -12.65 -0.32 3.42
N SER A 178 -13.83 0.18 3.78
CA SER A 178 -15.11 -0.45 3.41
C SER A 178 -15.33 -0.56 1.88
N GLN A 179 -14.77 0.37 1.10
CA GLN A 179 -14.77 0.33 -0.36
C GLN A 179 -13.66 -0.59 -0.93
N MET A 180 -12.60 -0.84 -0.18
CA MET A 180 -11.51 -1.73 -0.56
C MET A 180 -11.85 -3.20 -0.27
N ILE A 181 -12.55 -3.50 0.83
CA ILE A 181 -12.92 -4.87 1.25
C ILE A 181 -13.58 -5.70 0.14
N PRO A 182 -14.56 -5.19 -0.64
CA PRO A 182 -15.16 -5.94 -1.74
C PRO A 182 -14.18 -6.35 -2.84
N LYS A 183 -13.07 -5.61 -3.00
CA LYS A 183 -12.05 -5.85 -4.02
C LYS A 183 -10.98 -6.85 -3.59
N LEU A 184 -10.97 -7.24 -2.32
CA LEU A 184 -10.03 -8.24 -1.78
C LEU A 184 -10.26 -9.62 -2.41
N PRO A 185 -9.22 -10.48 -2.48
CA PRO A 185 -9.37 -11.87 -2.88
C PRO A 185 -10.43 -12.62 -2.06
N LYS A 186 -11.11 -13.58 -2.67
CA LYS A 186 -12.12 -14.42 -1.98
C LYS A 186 -11.52 -15.27 -0.85
N SER A 187 -10.21 -15.49 -0.87
CA SER A 187 -9.49 -16.24 0.17
C SER A 187 -9.38 -15.51 1.52
N VAL A 188 -9.61 -14.19 1.54
CA VAL A 188 -9.48 -13.39 2.76
C VAL A 188 -10.60 -13.75 3.73
N LYS A 189 -10.19 -14.12 4.95
CA LYS A 189 -11.09 -14.48 6.06
C LYS A 189 -11.01 -13.53 7.22
N THR A 190 -9.86 -12.87 7.42
CA THR A 190 -9.65 -11.96 8.55
C THR A 190 -9.11 -10.62 8.08
N THR A 191 -9.62 -9.55 8.67
CA THR A 191 -9.08 -8.19 8.46
C THR A 191 -8.73 -7.54 9.79
N TYR A 192 -7.59 -6.86 9.83
CA TYR A 192 -7.09 -6.13 11.00
C TYR A 192 -7.08 -4.63 10.71
N GLY A 193 -7.47 -3.84 11.69
CA GLY A 193 -7.39 -2.38 11.63
C GLY A 193 -7.22 -1.80 13.04
N ASP A 194 -6.78 -0.56 13.16
CA ASP A 194 -6.73 0.13 14.44
C ASP A 194 -8.12 0.63 14.87
N GLY A 195 -8.19 1.32 16.02
CA GLY A 195 -9.46 1.85 16.55
C GLY A 195 -10.14 2.90 15.64
N ALA A 196 -9.45 3.44 14.64
CA ALA A 196 -10.08 4.33 13.65
C ALA A 196 -11.09 3.57 12.78
N TYR A 197 -10.88 2.27 12.59
CA TYR A 197 -11.78 1.38 11.84
C TYR A 197 -12.96 0.85 12.68
N ASP A 198 -13.04 1.15 14.00
CA ASP A 198 -14.19 0.77 14.83
C ASP A 198 -15.44 1.59 14.49
N ARG A 199 -15.97 1.36 13.28
CA ARG A 199 -17.15 2.05 12.72
C ARG A 199 -18.00 1.09 11.90
N GLN A 200 -19.31 1.39 11.82
CA GLN A 200 -20.31 0.54 11.15
C GLN A 200 -19.95 0.19 9.69
N ALA A 201 -19.40 1.14 8.92
CA ALA A 201 -19.08 0.91 7.51
C ALA A 201 -18.08 -0.25 7.32
N PHE A 202 -17.05 -0.31 8.16
CA PHE A 202 -16.04 -1.36 8.13
C PHE A 202 -16.65 -2.73 8.48
N TYR A 203 -17.39 -2.81 9.60
CA TYR A 203 -18.04 -4.05 10.02
C TYR A 203 -19.07 -4.54 9.01
N ARG A 204 -19.89 -3.64 8.45
CA ARG A 204 -20.89 -3.98 7.45
C ARG A 204 -20.25 -4.56 6.18
N SER A 205 -19.20 -3.93 5.68
CA SER A 205 -18.50 -4.41 4.48
C SER A 205 -17.83 -5.77 4.73
N SER A 206 -17.24 -5.98 5.92
CA SER A 206 -16.65 -7.25 6.34
C SER A 206 -17.71 -8.34 6.44
N TYR A 207 -18.85 -8.04 7.07
CA TYR A 207 -19.98 -8.97 7.22
C TYR A 207 -20.52 -9.46 5.89
N VAL A 208 -20.79 -8.54 4.93
CA VAL A 208 -21.27 -8.88 3.59
C VAL A 208 -20.29 -9.80 2.84
N ARG A 209 -19.00 -9.68 3.14
CA ARG A 209 -17.93 -10.51 2.53
C ARG A 209 -17.63 -11.79 3.30
N GLY A 210 -18.27 -12.03 4.45
CA GLY A 210 -17.97 -13.16 5.32
C GLY A 210 -16.55 -13.11 5.91
N ILE A 211 -16.04 -11.90 6.17
CA ILE A 211 -14.70 -11.66 6.71
C ILE A 211 -14.82 -11.28 8.18
N ASP A 212 -13.96 -11.84 9.04
CA ASP A 212 -13.88 -11.53 10.46
C ASP A 212 -13.03 -10.28 10.72
N PRO A 213 -13.61 -9.16 11.22
CA PRO A 213 -12.85 -7.95 11.52
C PRO A 213 -12.26 -8.00 12.94
N VAL A 214 -10.94 -7.90 13.04
CA VAL A 214 -10.20 -7.77 14.31
C VAL A 214 -9.80 -6.31 14.49
N VAL A 215 -10.69 -5.56 15.13
CA VAL A 215 -10.53 -4.12 15.40
C VAL A 215 -10.80 -3.87 16.88
N PRO A 216 -9.91 -3.17 17.60
CA PRO A 216 -10.13 -2.86 19.00
C PRO A 216 -11.30 -1.87 19.13
N PRO A 217 -12.37 -2.23 19.86
CA PRO A 217 -13.46 -1.31 20.13
C PRO A 217 -12.95 -0.05 20.82
N ARG A 218 -13.53 1.09 20.51
CA ARG A 218 -13.16 2.37 21.13
C ARG A 218 -13.34 2.35 22.64
N ARG A 219 -12.51 3.11 23.35
CA ARG A 219 -12.68 3.32 24.79
C ARG A 219 -14.07 3.96 25.04
N GLY A 220 -14.79 3.47 26.05
CA GLY A 220 -16.15 3.92 26.34
C GLY A 220 -17.20 3.53 25.29
N GLY A 221 -16.85 2.63 24.35
CA GLY A 221 -17.80 2.10 23.38
C GLY A 221 -18.95 1.38 24.04
N ARG A 222 -20.19 1.69 23.59
CA ARG A 222 -21.42 1.01 24.06
C ARG A 222 -21.80 -0.10 23.08
N LEU A 223 -22.54 -1.10 23.57
CA LEU A 223 -23.14 -2.13 22.74
C LEU A 223 -24.11 -1.50 21.72
N SER A 224 -24.05 -1.96 20.49
CA SER A 224 -25.00 -1.57 19.44
C SER A 224 -26.18 -2.54 19.44
N GLN A 225 -27.38 -2.07 19.08
CA GLN A 225 -28.50 -2.94 18.80
C GLN A 225 -28.16 -3.84 17.59
N GLU A 226 -28.37 -5.15 17.75
CA GLU A 226 -28.01 -6.15 16.73
C GLU A 226 -29.21 -6.47 15.83
N THR A 227 -30.45 -6.23 16.26
CA THR A 227 -31.70 -6.55 15.55
C THR A 227 -31.69 -6.00 14.13
N ASP A 228 -31.30 -4.73 13.98
CA ASP A 228 -31.23 -4.06 12.67
C ASP A 228 -29.82 -4.01 12.07
N LYS A 229 -28.82 -4.48 12.80
CA LYS A 229 -27.41 -4.36 12.46
C LYS A 229 -26.62 -5.62 12.79
N PRO A 230 -26.90 -6.76 12.14
CA PRO A 230 -26.25 -8.03 12.45
C PRO A 230 -24.71 -7.97 12.27
N TRP A 231 -24.22 -7.06 11.45
CA TRP A 231 -22.79 -6.82 11.29
C TRP A 231 -22.08 -6.27 12.54
N MET A 232 -22.83 -5.72 13.50
CA MET A 232 -22.26 -5.21 14.76
C MET A 232 -22.05 -6.30 15.81
N LYS A 233 -22.53 -7.51 15.59
CA LYS A 233 -22.39 -8.64 16.53
C LYS A 233 -20.93 -8.85 16.92
N LYS A 234 -20.02 -8.98 15.97
CA LYS A 234 -18.59 -9.18 16.26
C LYS A 234 -17.99 -8.07 17.13
N ARG A 235 -18.36 -6.81 16.87
CA ARG A 235 -17.92 -5.68 17.70
C ARG A 235 -18.45 -5.81 19.13
N ASN A 236 -19.73 -6.14 19.26
CA ASN A 236 -20.36 -6.32 20.57
C ASN A 236 -19.73 -7.49 21.34
N ASP A 237 -19.44 -8.61 20.67
CA ASP A 237 -18.74 -9.75 21.27
C ASP A 237 -17.36 -9.35 21.80
N ASN A 238 -16.59 -8.58 21.02
CA ASN A 238 -15.31 -8.03 21.45
C ASN A 238 -15.44 -7.11 22.66
N LEU A 239 -16.49 -6.27 22.72
CA LEU A 239 -16.78 -5.42 23.89
C LEU A 239 -17.12 -6.26 25.12
N LYS A 240 -17.98 -7.27 24.96
CA LYS A 240 -18.36 -8.18 26.07
C LYS A 240 -17.15 -8.92 26.62
N VAL A 241 -16.25 -9.40 25.74
CA VAL A 241 -14.99 -10.05 26.17
C VAL A 241 -14.13 -9.08 26.97
N ILE A 242 -13.92 -7.85 26.48
CA ILE A 242 -13.12 -6.84 27.20
C ILE A 242 -13.77 -6.50 28.55
N GLN A 243 -15.08 -6.33 28.60
CA GLN A 243 -15.82 -6.07 29.87
C GLN A 243 -15.71 -7.24 30.82
N GLY A 244 -15.87 -8.48 30.36
CA GLY A 244 -15.73 -9.69 31.18
C GLY A 244 -14.32 -9.90 31.74
N LEU A 245 -13.30 -9.33 31.08
CA LEU A 245 -11.91 -9.33 31.56
C LEU A 245 -11.56 -8.17 32.50
N GLY A 246 -12.54 -7.32 32.86
CA GLY A 246 -12.36 -6.18 33.78
C GLY A 246 -12.59 -4.81 33.14
N GLY A 247 -12.63 -4.71 31.80
CA GLY A 247 -12.95 -3.45 31.09
C GLY A 247 -11.84 -2.40 31.04
N ASP A 248 -10.74 -2.62 31.73
CA ASP A 248 -9.59 -1.72 31.88
C ASP A 248 -8.57 -1.85 30.73
N ASP A 249 -7.42 -1.21 30.88
CA ASP A 249 -6.34 -1.26 29.88
C ASP A 249 -5.65 -2.63 29.84
N GLU A 250 -5.59 -3.35 30.95
CA GLU A 250 -5.04 -4.71 31.03
C GLU A 250 -5.93 -5.70 30.28
N ALA A 251 -7.25 -5.63 30.50
CA ALA A 251 -8.24 -6.38 29.75
C ALA A 251 -8.12 -6.16 28.24
N ARG A 252 -7.91 -4.90 27.81
CA ARG A 252 -7.69 -4.57 26.40
C ARG A 252 -6.39 -5.11 25.84
N GLN A 253 -5.32 -5.11 26.62
CA GLN A 253 -4.04 -5.72 26.22
C GLN A 253 -4.18 -7.24 26.09
N LEU A 254 -4.87 -7.87 27.04
CA LEU A 254 -5.14 -9.31 27.00
C LEU A 254 -6.00 -9.67 25.77
N TRP A 255 -7.08 -8.91 25.50
CA TRP A 255 -7.88 -9.08 24.30
C TRP A 255 -7.03 -8.98 23.01
N LYS A 256 -6.12 -8.00 22.92
CA LYS A 256 -5.21 -7.86 21.77
C LYS A 256 -4.31 -9.07 21.58
N LYS A 257 -3.84 -9.68 22.67
CA LYS A 257 -3.04 -10.92 22.63
C LYS A 257 -3.88 -12.09 22.13
N LEU A 258 -5.06 -12.29 22.72
CA LEU A 258 -5.96 -13.40 22.39
C LEU A 258 -6.52 -13.32 20.97
N SER A 259 -6.83 -12.12 20.48
CA SER A 259 -7.37 -11.90 19.14
C SER A 259 -6.31 -11.92 18.02
N GLY A 260 -5.03 -12.06 18.34
CA GLY A 260 -3.94 -11.98 17.34
C GLY A 260 -3.75 -10.58 16.75
N TYR A 261 -4.27 -9.55 17.41
CA TYR A 261 -4.23 -8.16 16.94
C TYR A 261 -2.81 -7.63 16.67
N HIS A 262 -1.78 -8.21 17.28
CA HIS A 262 -0.38 -7.83 17.08
C HIS A 262 0.05 -7.86 15.59
N ARG A 263 -0.61 -8.67 14.75
CA ARG A 263 -0.37 -8.70 13.29
C ARG A 263 -0.59 -7.34 12.61
N ARG A 264 -1.37 -6.47 13.22
CA ARG A 264 -1.60 -5.10 12.72
C ARG A 264 -0.31 -4.28 12.59
N SER A 265 0.68 -4.50 13.46
CA SER A 265 1.96 -3.77 13.41
C SER A 265 2.72 -3.93 12.08
N LEU A 266 2.41 -4.98 11.32
CA LEU A 266 3.01 -5.22 10.00
C LEU A 266 2.57 -4.19 8.94
N ALA A 267 1.40 -3.56 9.12
CA ALA A 267 1.01 -2.44 8.27
C ALA A 267 1.85 -1.19 8.56
N GLU A 268 2.20 -0.92 9.81
CA GLU A 268 3.11 0.16 10.17
C GLU A 268 4.49 -0.04 9.53
N THR A 269 4.98 -1.29 9.55
CA THR A 269 6.21 -1.68 8.84
C THR A 269 6.12 -1.43 7.35
N ALA A 270 4.99 -1.77 6.72
CA ALA A 270 4.76 -1.51 5.30
C ALA A 270 4.73 0.00 4.99
N MET A 271 4.08 0.80 5.83
CA MET A 271 4.07 2.27 5.70
C MET A 271 5.46 2.89 5.88
N TYR A 272 6.23 2.42 6.86
CA TYR A 272 7.63 2.83 7.04
C TYR A 272 8.47 2.51 5.80
N ARG A 273 8.39 1.27 5.29
CA ARG A 273 9.09 0.84 4.07
C ARG A 273 8.70 1.71 2.87
N PHE A 274 7.41 1.98 2.70
CA PHE A 274 6.92 2.84 1.62
C PHE A 274 7.55 4.23 1.67
N LYS A 275 7.50 4.89 2.83
CA LYS A 275 8.09 6.22 3.02
C LYS A 275 9.61 6.21 2.87
N ARG A 276 10.28 5.19 3.38
CA ARG A 276 11.73 5.05 3.28
C ARG A 276 12.22 4.86 1.84
N SER A 277 11.49 4.05 1.05
CA SER A 277 11.86 3.75 -0.34
C SER A 277 11.48 4.86 -1.33
N PHE A 278 10.36 5.55 -1.11
CA PHE A 278 9.79 6.45 -2.13
C PHE A 278 9.60 7.90 -1.65
N GLY A 279 10.00 8.22 -0.42
CA GLY A 279 9.74 9.50 0.21
C GLY A 279 8.31 9.64 0.76
N GLY A 280 8.08 10.72 1.52
CA GLY A 280 6.78 11.03 2.12
C GLY A 280 5.95 11.99 1.29
N ASP A 281 6.19 12.09 -0.03
CA ASP A 281 5.57 13.06 -0.92
C ASP A 281 5.19 12.48 -2.29
N PHE A 282 4.29 13.17 -2.98
CA PHE A 282 3.97 12.96 -4.39
C PHE A 282 4.53 14.10 -5.25
N ARG A 283 5.19 13.72 -6.36
CA ARG A 283 5.70 14.67 -7.35
C ARG A 283 4.64 15.12 -8.36
N SER A 284 3.62 14.32 -8.53
CA SER A 284 2.50 14.62 -9.42
C SER A 284 1.55 15.64 -8.78
N ARG A 285 1.08 16.63 -9.57
CA ARG A 285 0.22 17.72 -9.05
C ARG A 285 -1.27 17.33 -8.95
N LYS A 286 -1.80 16.63 -9.96
CA LYS A 286 -3.22 16.26 -10.05
C LYS A 286 -3.46 14.87 -9.44
N LEU A 287 -4.62 14.69 -8.82
CA LEU A 287 -5.00 13.47 -8.08
C LEU A 287 -4.87 12.19 -8.93
N ASP A 288 -5.35 12.20 -10.18
CA ASP A 288 -5.28 11.03 -11.05
C ASP A 288 -3.83 10.57 -11.32
N TYR A 289 -2.91 11.53 -11.50
CA TYR A 289 -1.49 11.21 -11.67
C TYR A 289 -0.83 10.77 -10.35
N GLN A 290 -1.31 11.28 -9.22
CA GLN A 290 -0.86 10.85 -7.89
C GLN A 290 -1.31 9.40 -7.62
N ARG A 291 -2.52 9.01 -8.06
CA ARG A 291 -2.98 7.61 -7.98
C ARG A 291 -2.09 6.68 -8.79
N ALA A 292 -1.73 7.05 -10.01
CA ALA A 292 -0.78 6.28 -10.82
C ALA A 292 0.60 6.20 -10.18
N GLU A 293 1.06 7.28 -9.56
CA GLU A 293 2.32 7.32 -8.83
C GLU A 293 2.29 6.41 -7.61
N LEU A 294 1.19 6.42 -6.83
CA LEU A 294 0.98 5.49 -5.71
C LEU A 294 0.99 4.04 -6.19
N TYR A 295 0.26 3.75 -7.27
CA TYR A 295 0.18 2.40 -7.82
C TYR A 295 1.56 1.89 -8.25
N ALA A 296 2.34 2.69 -8.99
CA ALA A 296 3.69 2.33 -9.40
C ALA A 296 4.65 2.15 -8.20
N LYS A 297 4.57 3.00 -7.18
CA LYS A 297 5.35 2.87 -5.93
C LYS A 297 4.99 1.59 -5.19
N SER A 298 3.70 1.25 -5.11
CA SER A 298 3.23 0.03 -4.44
C SER A 298 3.64 -1.24 -5.18
N LEU A 299 3.57 -1.25 -6.52
CA LEU A 299 4.10 -2.35 -7.35
C LEU A 299 5.62 -2.52 -7.17
N ALA A 300 6.36 -1.42 -7.19
CA ALA A 300 7.80 -1.47 -6.96
C ALA A 300 8.13 -2.02 -5.57
N MET A 301 7.35 -1.66 -4.53
CA MET A 301 7.50 -2.21 -3.19
C MET A 301 7.23 -3.72 -3.15
N ASN A 302 6.22 -4.20 -3.88
CA ASN A 302 5.95 -5.63 -3.97
C ASN A 302 7.10 -6.38 -4.66
N LYS A 303 7.63 -5.87 -5.78
CA LYS A 303 8.83 -6.46 -6.41
C LYS A 303 10.03 -6.51 -5.44
N MET A 304 10.26 -5.43 -4.67
CA MET A 304 11.29 -5.44 -3.63
C MET A 304 11.03 -6.47 -2.53
N THR A 305 9.77 -6.74 -2.21
CA THR A 305 9.36 -7.74 -1.22
C THR A 305 9.62 -9.17 -1.72
N GLU A 306 9.37 -9.42 -3.00
CA GLU A 306 9.61 -10.72 -3.65
C GLU A 306 11.09 -11.12 -3.65
N LEU A 307 12.02 -10.17 -3.67
CA LEU A 307 13.45 -10.43 -3.57
C LEU A 307 13.86 -11.04 -2.23
N GLY A 308 13.16 -10.70 -1.16
CA GLY A 308 13.40 -11.21 0.18
C GLY A 308 13.09 -10.21 1.27
N MET A 309 12.66 -10.75 2.40
CA MET A 309 12.35 -10.02 3.63
C MET A 309 13.18 -10.58 4.80
N PRO A 310 13.47 -9.76 5.82
CA PRO A 310 14.17 -10.24 7.00
C PRO A 310 13.30 -11.26 7.74
N GLN A 311 13.88 -12.39 8.09
CA GLN A 311 13.27 -13.41 8.94
C GLN A 311 13.95 -13.33 10.30
N GLY A 312 13.20 -13.01 11.32
CA GLY A 312 13.76 -12.86 12.66
C GLY A 312 13.03 -13.70 13.69
N GLN A 313 13.70 -13.87 14.81
CA GLN A 313 13.15 -14.53 15.99
C GLN A 313 13.52 -13.77 17.24
N TRP A 314 12.68 -13.94 18.27
CA TRP A 314 13.00 -13.49 19.61
C TRP A 314 13.92 -14.50 20.28
N VAL A 315 15.06 -14.04 20.79
CA VAL A 315 16.04 -14.84 21.55
C VAL A 315 16.24 -14.23 22.92
N LEU A 316 16.33 -15.08 23.93
CA LEU A 316 16.71 -14.68 25.29
C LEU A 316 18.23 -14.42 25.29
N THR A 317 18.62 -13.22 25.62
CA THR A 317 20.04 -12.81 25.79
C THR A 317 20.29 -12.41 27.23
#